data_83f1de8c22185bbd916abda57891615c
#
_entry.id   83f1de8c22185bbd916abda57891615c
#
_cell.length_a   1.000
_cell.length_b   1.000
_cell.length_c   1.000
_cell.angle_alpha   90.00
_cell.angle_beta   90.00
_cell.angle_gamma   90.00
#
_symmetry.space_group_name_H-M   'P 1'
#
loop_
_entity.id
_entity.type
_entity.pdbx_description
1 polymer ?
#
loop_
_entity_poly.entity_id
_entity_poly.type
_entity_poly.pdbx_seq_one_letter_code
_entity_poly.pdbx_strand_id
1 'polypeptide(L)'
;RQLSRSLDLINHVSDQLLEEWRVNRPDIVIADFITLSAGFVAEQLEIPWITTMATQFAIETPYGPPCFFGGMGVARTKKEEKIQALCRKLTRIGKYCGAFLLRKRLKRYNFKLYNQNGVETIYSPYAIFGIGMMELELKTHFPHQYAWLGPLGTSLEKAEDYPLDISSYEDKTKVLVTCGTQLPWAKENLLEQTKHLAKEHPECH
;
A
#
# COMPACT_ATOMS: atom_id res chain seq x y z
N ARG A 1 16.80 -11.93 1.74
CA ARG A 1 16.59 -12.15 3.20
C ARG A 1 15.26 -11.59 3.71
N GLN A 2 14.94 -10.31 3.43
CA GLN A 2 13.71 -9.67 3.92
C GLN A 2 12.44 -10.31 3.32
N LEU A 3 12.39 -10.50 1.99
CA LEU A 3 11.26 -11.15 1.31
C LEU A 3 11.00 -12.57 1.83
N SER A 4 12.05 -13.32 2.14
CA SER A 4 11.91 -14.67 2.73
C SER A 4 11.23 -14.61 4.10
N ARG A 5 11.65 -13.70 4.96
CA ARG A 5 11.04 -13.50 6.28
C ARG A 5 9.57 -13.07 6.20
N SER A 6 9.26 -12.17 5.27
CA SER A 6 7.87 -11.75 5.04
C SER A 6 6.97 -12.91 4.63
N LEU A 7 7.45 -13.80 3.75
CA LEU A 7 6.71 -15.00 3.35
C LEU A 7 6.58 -16.03 4.48
N ASP A 8 7.61 -16.19 5.31
CA ASP A 8 7.53 -17.07 6.46
C ASP A 8 6.49 -16.55 7.47
N LEU A 9 6.43 -15.24 7.66
CA LEU A 9 5.39 -14.60 8.48
C LEU A 9 3.98 -14.79 7.89
N ILE A 10 3.81 -14.57 6.59
CA ILE A 10 2.53 -14.80 5.89
C ILE A 10 2.06 -16.24 6.11
N ASN A 11 2.95 -17.22 5.96
CA ASN A 11 2.62 -18.62 6.18
C ASN A 11 2.20 -18.89 7.62
N HIS A 12 2.96 -18.39 8.59
CA HIS A 12 2.65 -18.57 10.01
C HIS A 12 1.29 -17.97 10.40
N VAL A 13 1.03 -16.73 9.98
CA VAL A 13 -0.27 -16.07 10.23
C VAL A 13 -1.40 -16.78 9.50
N SER A 14 -1.17 -17.27 8.28
CA SER A 14 -2.20 -18.04 7.54
C SER A 14 -2.57 -19.34 8.25
N ASP A 15 -1.59 -20.04 8.85
CA ASP A 15 -1.85 -21.26 9.60
C ASP A 15 -2.71 -20.98 10.83
N GLN A 16 -2.41 -19.94 11.59
CA GLN A 16 -3.22 -19.52 12.75
C GLN A 16 -4.63 -19.10 12.36
N LEU A 17 -4.78 -18.29 11.30
CA LEU A 17 -6.09 -17.88 10.81
C LEU A 17 -6.90 -19.08 10.30
N LEU A 18 -6.26 -20.04 9.64
CA LEU A 18 -6.93 -21.23 9.13
C LEU A 18 -7.48 -22.11 10.27
N GLU A 19 -6.73 -22.28 11.35
CA GLU A 19 -7.18 -23.01 12.55
C GLU A 19 -8.36 -22.29 13.21
N GLU A 20 -8.22 -20.99 13.43
CA GLU A 20 -9.25 -20.16 14.09
C GLU A 20 -10.56 -20.13 13.27
N TRP A 21 -10.45 -19.86 11.96
CA TRP A 21 -11.64 -19.68 11.11
C TRP A 21 -12.32 -20.98 10.71
N ARG A 22 -11.72 -22.14 10.95
CA ARG A 22 -12.40 -23.43 10.87
C ARG A 22 -13.33 -23.67 12.04
N VAL A 23 -13.00 -23.11 13.21
CA VAL A 23 -13.81 -23.23 14.42
C VAL A 23 -14.79 -22.06 14.52
N ASN A 24 -14.28 -20.85 14.37
CA ASN A 24 -15.04 -19.60 14.47
C ASN A 24 -15.09 -18.94 13.08
N ARG A 25 -15.88 -19.52 12.17
CA ARG A 25 -15.98 -19.06 10.78
C ARG A 25 -16.62 -17.68 10.70
N PRO A 26 -15.95 -16.64 10.17
CA PRO A 26 -16.59 -15.35 9.93
C PRO A 26 -17.52 -15.43 8.69
N ASP A 27 -18.56 -14.61 8.67
CA ASP A 27 -19.44 -14.46 7.50
C ASP A 27 -18.78 -13.67 6.37
N ILE A 28 -17.94 -12.70 6.73
CA ILE A 28 -17.19 -11.86 5.80
C ILE A 28 -15.85 -11.43 6.43
N VAL A 29 -14.84 -11.29 5.60
CA VAL A 29 -13.52 -10.78 6.00
C VAL A 29 -13.25 -9.44 5.34
N ILE A 30 -12.80 -8.45 6.10
CA ILE A 30 -12.29 -7.18 5.59
C ILE A 30 -10.79 -7.13 5.89
N ALA A 31 -9.97 -7.10 4.86
CA ALA A 31 -8.53 -7.17 4.98
C ALA A 31 -7.84 -6.01 4.27
N ASP A 32 -6.86 -5.41 4.92
CA ASP A 32 -5.98 -4.44 4.26
C ASP A 32 -5.12 -5.12 3.17
N PHE A 33 -4.81 -4.40 2.10
CA PHE A 33 -4.12 -4.92 0.92
C PHE A 33 -2.72 -5.50 1.21
N ILE A 34 -2.10 -5.15 2.33
CA ILE A 34 -0.83 -5.74 2.77
C ILE A 34 -1.01 -7.00 3.63
N THR A 35 -2.23 -7.27 4.11
CA THR A 35 -2.55 -8.43 4.96
C THR A 35 -2.92 -9.64 4.10
N LEU A 36 -1.98 -10.10 3.26
CA LEU A 36 -2.21 -11.17 2.28
C LEU A 36 -2.69 -12.49 2.90
N SER A 37 -2.28 -12.78 4.14
CA SER A 37 -2.69 -13.99 4.86
C SER A 37 -4.20 -14.12 4.99
N ALA A 38 -4.88 -13.01 5.30
CA ALA A 38 -6.34 -13.01 5.48
C ALA A 38 -7.06 -13.32 4.18
N GLY A 39 -6.65 -12.70 3.06
CA GLY A 39 -7.21 -12.98 1.74
C GLY A 39 -6.99 -14.43 1.31
N PHE A 40 -5.78 -14.97 1.49
CA PHE A 40 -5.46 -16.36 1.13
C PHE A 40 -6.28 -17.38 1.92
N VAL A 41 -6.47 -17.14 3.21
CA VAL A 41 -7.28 -18.05 4.06
C VAL A 41 -8.76 -17.90 3.76
N ALA A 42 -9.26 -16.69 3.52
CA ALA A 42 -10.64 -16.46 3.10
C ALA A 42 -10.95 -17.19 1.79
N GLU A 43 -10.08 -17.09 0.77
CA GLU A 43 -10.22 -17.86 -0.48
C GLU A 43 -10.22 -19.37 -0.25
N GLN A 44 -9.31 -19.89 0.60
CA GLN A 44 -9.19 -21.31 0.89
C GLN A 44 -10.41 -21.87 1.62
N LEU A 45 -11.06 -21.06 2.45
CA LEU A 45 -12.27 -21.44 3.20
C LEU A 45 -13.56 -21.01 2.50
N GLU A 46 -13.47 -20.44 1.30
CA GLU A 46 -14.61 -19.91 0.54
C GLU A 46 -15.44 -18.91 1.38
N ILE A 47 -14.74 -18.02 2.09
CA ILE A 47 -15.35 -16.95 2.87
C ILE A 47 -15.34 -15.69 2.00
N PRO A 48 -16.46 -14.99 1.82
CA PRO A 48 -16.46 -13.70 1.14
C PRO A 48 -15.55 -12.71 1.83
N TRP A 49 -14.79 -11.95 1.05
CA TRP A 49 -13.87 -10.99 1.62
C TRP A 49 -13.74 -9.72 0.78
N ILE A 50 -13.27 -8.66 1.40
CA ILE A 50 -13.11 -7.33 0.82
C ILE A 50 -11.66 -6.88 1.07
N THR A 51 -11.03 -6.30 0.05
CA THR A 51 -9.74 -5.62 0.23
C THR A 51 -9.98 -4.15 0.54
N THR A 52 -9.37 -3.63 1.60
CA THR A 52 -9.24 -2.18 1.80
C THR A 52 -7.87 -1.72 1.32
N MET A 53 -7.83 -0.58 0.65
CA MET A 53 -6.62 -0.08 0.02
C MET A 53 -6.44 1.41 0.33
N ALA A 54 -5.55 1.69 1.27
CA ALA A 54 -5.19 3.06 1.64
C ALA A 54 -4.20 3.70 0.64
N THR A 55 -3.53 2.88 -0.20
CA THR A 55 -2.50 3.32 -1.12
C THR A 55 -2.69 2.69 -2.49
N GLN A 56 -3.32 3.41 -3.37
CA GLN A 56 -3.76 2.92 -4.70
C GLN A 56 -2.61 2.72 -5.69
N PHE A 57 -1.42 3.25 -5.40
CA PHE A 57 -0.27 3.09 -6.29
C PHE A 57 0.12 1.63 -6.56
N ALA A 58 -0.21 0.73 -5.66
CA ALA A 58 0.14 -0.68 -5.76
C ALA A 58 -0.69 -1.44 -6.79
N ILE A 59 -1.93 -1.01 -7.05
CA ILE A 59 -2.83 -1.68 -7.99
C ILE A 59 -2.44 -1.40 -9.44
N GLU A 60 -2.44 -2.42 -10.29
CA GLU A 60 -2.21 -2.24 -11.71
C GLU A 60 -3.45 -1.70 -12.42
N THR A 61 -3.23 -0.69 -13.24
CA THR A 61 -4.25 -0.12 -14.13
C THR A 61 -3.78 -0.17 -15.57
N PRO A 62 -4.67 -0.27 -16.57
CA PRO A 62 -4.28 -0.34 -17.98
C PRO A 62 -3.65 0.95 -18.50
N TYR A 63 -3.95 2.07 -17.87
CA TYR A 63 -3.46 3.40 -18.21
C TYR A 63 -2.90 4.12 -16.99
N GLY A 64 -2.24 5.25 -17.23
CA GLY A 64 -1.65 6.09 -16.18
C GLY A 64 -0.28 5.62 -15.70
N PRO A 65 0.25 6.23 -14.64
CA PRO A 65 1.56 5.92 -14.11
C PRO A 65 1.69 4.46 -13.68
N PRO A 66 2.80 3.78 -14.02
CA PRO A 66 3.01 2.39 -13.63
C PRO A 66 3.23 2.25 -12.12
N CYS A 67 2.85 1.10 -11.56
CA CYS A 67 3.20 0.73 -10.19
C CYS A 67 4.72 0.64 -10.03
N PHE A 68 5.23 1.01 -8.87
CA PHE A 68 6.63 0.89 -8.47
C PHE A 68 7.66 1.71 -9.28
N PHE A 69 7.21 2.52 -10.23
CA PHE A 69 8.05 3.50 -10.94
C PHE A 69 7.71 4.89 -10.42
N GLY A 70 8.35 5.30 -9.34
CA GLY A 70 8.13 6.60 -8.72
C GLY A 70 8.43 7.79 -9.64
N GLY A 71 7.78 8.94 -9.38
CA GLY A 71 8.02 10.20 -10.05
C GLY A 71 7.35 10.37 -11.41
N MET A 72 6.59 9.41 -11.89
CA MET A 72 5.81 9.56 -13.11
C MET A 72 4.44 10.17 -12.80
N GLY A 73 4.15 11.33 -13.38
CA GLY A 73 2.82 11.95 -13.36
C GLY A 73 1.92 11.44 -14.50
N VAL A 74 0.82 12.15 -14.73
CA VAL A 74 -0.05 11.89 -15.89
C VAL A 74 0.73 12.20 -17.17
N ALA A 75 0.72 11.28 -18.14
CA ALA A 75 1.38 11.46 -19.43
C ALA A 75 0.76 12.65 -20.19
N ARG A 76 1.60 13.59 -20.62
CA ARG A 76 1.20 14.76 -21.39
C ARG A 76 1.47 14.63 -22.88
N THR A 77 2.31 13.63 -23.25
CA THR A 77 2.74 13.40 -24.62
C THR A 77 2.60 11.93 -24.99
N LYS A 78 2.44 11.64 -26.28
CA LYS A 78 2.42 10.25 -26.80
C LYS A 78 3.72 9.49 -26.48
N LYS A 79 4.85 10.19 -26.32
CA LYS A 79 6.12 9.58 -25.92
C LYS A 79 6.08 9.11 -24.48
N GLU A 80 5.57 9.94 -23.58
CA GLU A 80 5.39 9.58 -22.17
C GLU A 80 4.41 8.42 -21.99
N GLU A 81 3.30 8.41 -22.73
CA GLU A 81 2.36 7.27 -22.74
C GLU A 81 3.05 5.95 -23.13
N LYS A 82 3.88 5.97 -24.19
CA LYS A 82 4.64 4.79 -24.62
C LYS A 82 5.64 4.34 -23.56
N ILE A 83 6.32 5.28 -22.91
CA ILE A 83 7.24 4.98 -21.81
C ILE A 83 6.47 4.37 -20.63
N GLN A 84 5.37 4.95 -20.22
CA GLN A 84 4.54 4.40 -19.14
C GLN A 84 3.99 3.01 -19.49
N ALA A 85 3.57 2.79 -20.74
CA ALA A 85 3.12 1.48 -21.20
C ALA A 85 4.24 0.43 -21.15
N LEU A 86 5.47 0.80 -21.52
CA LEU A 86 6.63 -0.07 -21.40
C LEU A 86 6.92 -0.39 -19.93
N CYS A 87 6.91 0.61 -19.06
CA CYS A 87 7.15 0.42 -17.63
C CYS A 87 6.08 -0.46 -16.98
N ARG A 88 4.79 -0.33 -17.36
CA ARG A 88 3.72 -1.26 -16.92
C ARG A 88 4.01 -2.70 -17.34
N LYS A 89 4.48 -2.93 -18.59
CA LYS A 89 4.88 -4.26 -19.04
C LYS A 89 6.06 -4.82 -18.24
N LEU A 90 7.07 -3.99 -17.97
CA LEU A 90 8.23 -4.38 -17.15
C LEU A 90 7.83 -4.72 -15.72
N THR A 91 6.93 -3.94 -15.10
CA THR A 91 6.36 -4.26 -13.78
C THR A 91 5.71 -5.64 -13.79
N ARG A 92 4.87 -5.91 -14.80
CA ARG A 92 4.17 -7.20 -14.94
C ARG A 92 5.14 -8.36 -15.13
N ILE A 93 6.16 -8.20 -15.96
CA ILE A 93 7.23 -9.19 -16.12
C ILE A 93 7.96 -9.43 -14.80
N GLY A 94 8.33 -8.37 -14.09
CA GLY A 94 8.96 -8.47 -12.77
C GLY A 94 8.12 -9.24 -11.76
N LYS A 95 6.81 -9.01 -11.72
CA LYS A 95 5.86 -9.76 -10.88
C LYS A 95 5.81 -11.26 -11.27
N TYR A 96 5.77 -11.57 -12.57
CA TYR A 96 5.83 -12.98 -13.03
C TYR A 96 7.14 -13.65 -12.64
N CYS A 97 8.28 -12.97 -12.79
CA CYS A 97 9.57 -13.50 -12.37
C CYS A 97 9.59 -13.73 -10.83
N GLY A 98 9.08 -12.78 -10.05
CA GLY A 98 8.96 -12.92 -8.60
C GLY A 98 8.07 -14.10 -8.21
N ALA A 99 6.88 -14.22 -8.79
CA ALA A 99 5.96 -15.33 -8.55
C ALA A 99 6.60 -16.69 -8.93
N PHE A 100 7.34 -16.74 -10.05
CA PHE A 100 8.05 -17.93 -10.46
C PHE A 100 9.15 -18.35 -9.46
N LEU A 101 9.94 -17.40 -8.96
CA LEU A 101 10.96 -17.66 -7.94
C LEU A 101 10.34 -18.16 -6.63
N LEU A 102 9.15 -17.66 -6.30
CA LEU A 102 8.44 -17.99 -5.07
C LEU A 102 7.43 -19.15 -5.22
N ARG A 103 7.31 -19.74 -6.42
CA ARG A 103 6.27 -20.73 -6.74
C ARG A 103 6.14 -21.90 -5.77
N LYS A 104 7.27 -22.38 -5.22
CA LYS A 104 7.26 -23.48 -4.24
C LYS A 104 6.55 -23.08 -2.94
N ARG A 105 6.74 -21.84 -2.49
CA ARG A 105 6.13 -21.30 -1.27
C ARG A 105 4.67 -20.90 -1.47
N LEU A 106 4.33 -20.42 -2.67
CA LEU A 106 2.97 -20.01 -3.04
C LEU A 106 2.06 -21.18 -3.43
N LYS A 107 2.64 -22.37 -3.67
CA LYS A 107 1.88 -23.56 -4.10
C LYS A 107 0.74 -23.95 -3.15
N ARG A 108 0.94 -23.76 -1.85
CA ARG A 108 -0.05 -24.10 -0.81
C ARG A 108 -1.37 -23.30 -0.93
N TYR A 109 -1.31 -22.10 -1.54
CA TYR A 109 -2.46 -21.22 -1.73
C TYR A 109 -3.13 -21.39 -3.09
N ASN A 110 -2.68 -22.32 -3.94
CA ASN A 110 -3.12 -22.41 -5.34
C ASN A 110 -3.08 -21.06 -6.09
N PHE A 111 -2.10 -20.23 -5.72
CA PHE A 111 -2.02 -18.83 -6.13
C PHE A 111 -1.73 -18.68 -7.62
N LYS A 112 -2.56 -17.90 -8.29
CA LYS A 112 -2.36 -17.42 -9.66
C LYS A 112 -2.16 -15.91 -9.58
N LEU A 113 -1.18 -15.36 -10.25
CA LEU A 113 -0.85 -13.93 -10.14
C LEU A 113 -1.97 -13.01 -10.67
N TYR A 114 -2.63 -13.42 -11.75
CA TYR A 114 -3.73 -12.68 -12.37
C TYR A 114 -4.92 -13.61 -12.67
N ASN A 115 -6.11 -13.05 -12.61
CA ASN A 115 -7.33 -13.71 -13.08
C ASN A 115 -7.47 -13.62 -14.61
N GLN A 116 -8.56 -14.14 -15.16
CA GLN A 116 -8.85 -14.13 -16.60
C GLN A 116 -8.96 -12.72 -17.19
N ASN A 117 -9.33 -11.74 -16.37
CA ASN A 117 -9.46 -10.33 -16.77
C ASN A 117 -8.15 -9.54 -16.60
N GLY A 118 -7.06 -10.20 -16.22
CA GLY A 118 -5.76 -9.59 -16.00
C GLY A 118 -5.66 -8.76 -14.74
N VAL A 119 -6.59 -8.92 -13.79
CA VAL A 119 -6.57 -8.31 -12.47
C VAL A 119 -5.78 -9.18 -11.51
N GLU A 120 -5.00 -8.58 -10.63
CA GLU A 120 -4.19 -9.27 -9.63
C GLU A 120 -5.09 -9.99 -8.61
N THR A 121 -4.80 -11.27 -8.35
CA THR A 121 -5.61 -12.09 -7.43
C THR A 121 -5.22 -11.96 -5.97
N ILE A 122 -4.23 -11.13 -5.66
CA ILE A 122 -3.91 -10.76 -4.27
C ILE A 122 -4.98 -9.86 -3.65
N TYR A 123 -5.84 -9.27 -4.48
CA TYR A 123 -6.98 -8.49 -4.05
C TYR A 123 -8.27 -9.29 -4.17
N SER A 124 -9.26 -8.92 -3.37
CA SER A 124 -10.57 -9.56 -3.39
C SER A 124 -11.20 -9.57 -4.78
N PRO A 125 -11.76 -10.72 -5.21
CA PRO A 125 -12.55 -10.77 -6.44
C PRO A 125 -13.91 -10.07 -6.31
N TYR A 126 -14.37 -9.82 -5.08
CA TYR A 126 -15.70 -9.24 -4.80
C TYR A 126 -15.67 -7.73 -4.74
N ALA A 127 -14.79 -7.15 -3.92
CA ALA A 127 -14.67 -5.70 -3.78
C ALA A 127 -13.28 -5.27 -3.32
N ILE A 128 -12.83 -4.13 -3.85
CA ILE A 128 -11.64 -3.41 -3.42
C ILE A 128 -12.07 -1.99 -3.07
N PHE A 129 -11.95 -1.61 -1.81
CA PHE A 129 -12.35 -0.30 -1.33
C PHE A 129 -11.14 0.62 -1.19
N GLY A 130 -11.09 1.62 -2.08
CA GLY A 130 -10.09 2.69 -2.03
C GLY A 130 -10.41 3.67 -0.90
N ILE A 131 -9.46 3.81 0.04
CA ILE A 131 -9.55 4.76 1.14
C ILE A 131 -8.68 5.96 0.77
N GLY A 132 -9.25 7.16 0.75
CA GLY A 132 -8.53 8.38 0.39
C GLY A 132 -9.32 9.28 -0.55
N MET A 133 -8.65 10.25 -1.15
CA MET A 133 -9.25 11.21 -2.06
C MET A 133 -8.99 10.81 -3.50
N MET A 134 -10.04 10.60 -4.26
CA MET A 134 -9.96 10.27 -5.69
C MET A 134 -9.25 11.37 -6.48
N GLU A 135 -9.42 12.62 -6.08
CA GLU A 135 -8.85 13.80 -6.71
C GLU A 135 -7.31 13.85 -6.64
N LEU A 136 -6.71 13.13 -5.68
CA LEU A 136 -5.27 13.03 -5.52
C LEU A 136 -4.66 11.85 -6.29
N GLU A 137 -5.50 10.98 -6.87
CA GLU A 137 -5.02 9.80 -7.58
C GLU A 137 -4.73 10.12 -9.06
N LEU A 138 -3.55 9.72 -9.51
CA LEU A 138 -3.11 9.92 -10.90
C LEU A 138 -3.56 8.79 -11.83
N LYS A 139 -3.99 7.67 -11.26
CA LYS A 139 -4.44 6.50 -12.01
C LYS A 139 -5.93 6.58 -12.32
N THR A 140 -6.28 6.01 -13.44
CA THR A 140 -7.65 5.88 -13.91
C THR A 140 -7.93 4.44 -14.33
N HIS A 141 -9.18 4.08 -14.54
CA HIS A 141 -9.56 2.75 -15.03
C HIS A 141 -9.18 1.63 -14.05
N PHE A 142 -9.58 1.78 -12.80
CA PHE A 142 -9.45 0.72 -11.79
C PHE A 142 -10.27 -0.52 -12.19
N PRO A 143 -9.95 -1.71 -11.65
CA PRO A 143 -10.75 -2.91 -11.86
C PRO A 143 -12.23 -2.70 -11.52
N HIS A 144 -13.12 -3.45 -12.15
CA HIS A 144 -14.58 -3.27 -11.98
C HIS A 144 -15.08 -3.45 -10.54
N GLN A 145 -14.38 -4.28 -9.72
CA GLN A 145 -14.69 -4.46 -8.31
C GLN A 145 -14.14 -3.35 -7.40
N TYR A 146 -13.47 -2.34 -7.96
CA TYR A 146 -12.90 -1.23 -7.20
C TYR A 146 -13.96 -0.14 -6.99
N ALA A 147 -14.09 0.32 -5.76
CA ALA A 147 -14.94 1.44 -5.39
C ALA A 147 -14.22 2.39 -4.43
N TRP A 148 -14.44 3.69 -4.60
CA TRP A 148 -13.95 4.68 -3.67
C TRP A 148 -14.89 4.83 -2.49
N LEU A 149 -14.36 4.74 -1.26
CA LEU A 149 -15.10 5.05 -0.03
C LEU A 149 -14.86 6.49 0.45
N GLY A 150 -13.83 7.14 -0.07
CA GLY A 150 -13.37 8.42 0.45
C GLY A 150 -12.46 8.28 1.67
N PRO A 151 -12.04 9.40 2.26
CA PRO A 151 -11.20 9.40 3.45
C PRO A 151 -12.01 8.89 4.65
N LEU A 152 -11.49 7.87 5.32
CA LEU A 152 -12.01 7.42 6.61
C LEU A 152 -11.42 8.32 7.70
N GLY A 153 -12.12 9.43 8.00
CA GLY A 153 -11.82 10.27 9.15
C GLY A 153 -12.57 9.75 10.37
N THR A 154 -11.88 9.47 11.45
CA THR A 154 -12.52 9.56 12.77
C THR A 154 -12.69 11.04 13.08
N SER A 155 -13.87 11.45 13.57
CA SER A 155 -13.94 12.73 14.25
C SER A 155 -12.87 12.70 15.33
N LEU A 156 -11.86 13.56 15.19
CA LEU A 156 -10.83 13.74 16.21
C LEU A 156 -11.48 14.41 17.42
N GLU A 157 -12.43 13.70 18.06
CA GLU A 157 -12.86 14.08 19.37
C GLU A 157 -11.66 13.82 20.29
N LYS A 158 -10.96 14.92 20.57
CA LYS A 158 -9.96 15.03 21.63
C LYS A 158 -8.79 14.02 21.51
N ALA A 159 -7.99 14.13 20.45
CA ALA A 159 -6.57 14.05 20.71
C ALA A 159 -6.29 15.10 21.80
N GLU A 160 -5.76 14.71 22.93
CA GLU A 160 -5.22 15.67 23.88
C GLU A 160 -4.24 16.52 23.08
N ASP A 161 -4.66 17.73 22.74
CA ASP A 161 -3.79 18.68 22.09
C ASP A 161 -2.65 18.93 23.07
N TYR A 162 -1.49 18.34 22.79
CA TYR A 162 -0.27 18.80 23.40
C TYR A 162 0.10 20.08 22.64
N PRO A 163 -0.24 21.27 23.15
CA PRO A 163 0.06 22.50 22.47
C PRO A 163 1.57 22.64 22.40
N LEU A 164 2.11 22.49 21.18
CA LEU A 164 3.49 22.83 20.95
C LEU A 164 3.59 24.36 21.08
N ASP A 165 4.18 24.83 22.18
CA ASP A 165 4.42 26.25 22.34
C ASP A 165 5.51 26.71 21.38
N ILE A 166 5.09 27.37 20.31
CA ILE A 166 5.95 27.96 19.28
C ILE A 166 5.95 29.49 19.33
N SER A 167 5.38 30.08 20.39
CA SER A 167 5.28 31.53 20.50
C SER A 167 6.63 32.23 20.54
N SER A 168 7.65 31.63 21.16
CA SER A 168 9.03 32.14 21.15
C SER A 168 9.72 32.17 19.77
N TYR A 169 9.07 31.65 18.73
CA TYR A 169 9.62 31.56 17.37
C TYR A 169 8.74 32.26 16.34
N GLU A 170 7.92 33.24 16.75
CA GLU A 170 6.98 33.91 15.85
C GLU A 170 7.66 34.59 14.68
N ASP A 171 8.82 35.17 14.90
CA ASP A 171 9.62 35.88 13.89
C ASP A 171 10.50 34.97 13.01
N LYS A 172 10.47 33.63 13.21
CA LYS A 172 11.29 32.68 12.45
C LYS A 172 10.48 31.91 11.42
N THR A 173 11.16 31.51 10.35
CA THR A 173 10.59 30.55 9.41
C THR A 173 10.42 29.19 10.06
N LYS A 174 9.18 28.70 10.14
CA LYS A 174 8.86 27.43 10.77
C LYS A 174 8.91 26.32 9.74
N VAL A 175 9.70 25.26 10.02
CA VAL A 175 9.88 24.11 9.13
C VAL A 175 9.44 22.83 9.87
N LEU A 176 8.39 22.19 9.39
CA LEU A 176 7.97 20.88 9.87
C LEU A 176 8.68 19.76 9.09
N VAL A 177 9.44 18.93 9.80
CA VAL A 177 10.09 17.76 9.22
C VAL A 177 9.47 16.49 9.79
N THR A 178 8.95 15.62 8.91
CA THR A 178 8.33 14.37 9.31
C THR A 178 8.62 13.27 8.29
N CYS A 179 8.85 12.04 8.76
CA CYS A 179 8.96 10.84 7.91
C CYS A 179 7.72 9.93 8.01
N GLY A 180 6.65 10.43 8.62
CA GLY A 180 5.44 9.63 8.84
C GLY A 180 5.68 8.41 9.75
N THR A 181 4.84 7.39 9.62
CA THR A 181 4.86 6.18 10.47
C THR A 181 5.49 4.97 9.80
N GLN A 182 5.63 4.97 8.48
CA GLN A 182 5.99 3.78 7.68
C GLN A 182 7.48 3.40 7.74
N LEU A 183 8.36 4.33 8.09
CA LEU A 183 9.80 4.14 8.06
C LEU A 183 10.45 4.35 9.43
N PRO A 184 10.14 3.53 10.45
CA PRO A 184 10.66 3.75 11.81
C PRO A 184 12.20 3.73 11.87
N TRP A 185 12.86 2.94 11.01
CA TRP A 185 14.32 2.85 10.92
C TRP A 185 14.99 4.08 10.29
N ALA A 186 14.23 4.93 9.61
CA ALA A 186 14.76 6.15 9.01
C ALA A 186 14.69 7.35 9.96
N LYS A 187 13.96 7.24 11.08
CA LYS A 187 13.71 8.36 11.98
C LYS A 187 14.97 8.92 12.64
N GLU A 188 15.85 8.05 13.09
CA GLU A 188 17.12 8.48 13.71
C GLU A 188 17.99 9.26 12.72
N ASN A 189 18.14 8.74 11.50
CA ASN A 189 18.90 9.41 10.46
C ASN A 189 18.26 10.74 10.08
N LEU A 190 16.94 10.79 9.91
CA LEU A 190 16.22 12.04 9.61
C LEU A 190 16.43 13.07 10.72
N LEU A 191 16.33 12.67 11.99
CA LEU A 191 16.56 13.55 13.14
C LEU A 191 17.98 14.14 13.13
N GLU A 192 19.00 13.33 12.88
CA GLU A 192 20.38 13.80 12.83
C GLU A 192 20.61 14.77 11.66
N GLN A 193 20.07 14.46 10.48
CA GLN A 193 20.15 15.36 9.32
C GLN A 193 19.41 16.68 9.58
N THR A 194 18.25 16.63 10.23
CA THR A 194 17.48 17.83 10.59
C THR A 194 18.23 18.67 11.60
N LYS A 195 18.85 18.08 12.62
CA LYS A 195 19.70 18.81 13.59
C LYS A 195 20.89 19.49 12.90
N HIS A 196 21.49 18.83 11.91
CA HIS A 196 22.60 19.42 11.14
C HIS A 196 22.11 20.62 10.34
N LEU A 197 21.01 20.44 9.62
CA LEU A 197 20.40 21.50 8.81
C LEU A 197 19.98 22.71 9.66
N ALA A 198 19.41 22.48 10.83
CA ALA A 198 19.01 23.55 11.75
C ALA A 198 20.20 24.37 12.28
N LYS A 199 21.40 23.78 12.39
CA LYS A 199 22.62 24.51 12.76
C LYS A 199 23.14 25.38 11.62
N GLU A 200 22.96 24.94 10.36
CA GLU A 200 23.38 25.69 9.16
C GLU A 200 22.40 26.82 8.83
N HIS A 201 21.15 26.71 9.28
CA HIS A 201 20.06 27.65 9.00
C HIS A 201 19.44 28.19 10.29
N PRO A 202 20.16 29.05 11.05
CA PRO A 202 19.67 29.57 12.33
C PRO A 202 18.44 30.50 12.18
N GLU A 203 18.14 30.94 10.96
CA GLU A 203 16.93 31.72 10.63
C GLU A 203 15.65 30.85 10.59
N CYS A 204 15.81 29.52 10.50
CA CYS A 204 14.69 28.58 10.54
C CYS A 204 14.52 27.97 11.94
N HIS A 205 13.30 27.51 12.20
CA HIS A 205 12.97 26.76 13.42
C HIS A 205 12.02 25.63 13.14
#